data_439d3495174b8080c764ca630b7902eb
#
_entry.id   439d3495174b8080c764ca630b7902eb
#
_cell.length_a   1.000
_cell.length_b   1.000
_cell.length_c   1.000
_cell.angle_alpha   90.00
_cell.angle_beta   90.00
_cell.angle_gamma   90.00
#
_symmetry.space_group_name_H-M   'P 1'
#
loop_
_entity.id
_entity.type
_entity.pdbx_description
1 polymer ?
#
loop_
_entity_poly.entity_id
_entity_poly.type
_entity_poly.pdbx_seq_one_letter_code
_entity_poly.pdbx_strand_id
1 'polypeptide(L)'
;MTKYVLDETGINVKHVKKIKSYPGGMEGFCKDLLDKKYDLIEPQMALGPRSSQEYAMYIKKARWPEQEPVIANHAVSWTMYSREILGTNNMTKAGRLQRDKMRKEVLKTVGLKLTAKMKKLPSW
;
A
#
# COMPACT_ATOMS: atom_id res chain seq x y z
N MET A 1 -13.49 7.29 14.98
CA MET A 1 -12.13 6.75 15.09
C MET A 1 -11.44 6.66 13.73
N THR A 2 -12.02 5.98 12.73
CA THR A 2 -11.44 5.88 11.38
C THR A 2 -11.19 7.23 10.72
N LYS A 3 -12.21 8.12 10.75
CA LYS A 3 -12.07 9.45 10.18
C LYS A 3 -10.96 10.25 10.87
N TYR A 4 -10.90 10.13 12.18
CA TYR A 4 -9.90 10.84 12.98
C TYR A 4 -8.47 10.39 12.62
N VAL A 5 -8.26 9.08 12.50
CA VAL A 5 -6.95 8.53 12.10
C VAL A 5 -6.58 8.97 10.70
N LEU A 6 -7.54 8.93 9.77
CA LEU A 6 -7.31 9.36 8.38
C LEU A 6 -6.89 10.84 8.32
N ASP A 7 -7.60 11.71 9.04
CA ASP A 7 -7.30 13.14 9.03
C ASP A 7 -5.91 13.46 9.59
N GLU A 8 -5.50 12.73 10.64
CA GLU A 8 -4.21 12.97 11.28
C GLU A 8 -3.03 12.33 10.54
N THR A 9 -3.22 11.13 10.00
CA THR A 9 -2.12 10.34 9.44
C THR A 9 -2.20 10.15 7.94
N GLY A 10 -3.36 10.35 7.34
CA GLY A 10 -3.61 10.02 5.93
C GLY A 10 -3.94 8.56 5.69
N ILE A 11 -3.93 7.73 6.72
CA ILE A 11 -4.17 6.29 6.61
C ILE A 11 -5.63 5.95 6.90
N ASN A 12 -6.25 5.20 5.97
CA ASN A 12 -7.60 4.71 6.16
C ASN A 12 -7.55 3.31 6.79
N VAL A 13 -7.87 3.23 8.08
CA VAL A 13 -7.80 1.96 8.82
C VAL A 13 -8.72 0.88 8.27
N LYS A 14 -9.72 1.22 7.44
CA LYS A 14 -10.56 0.22 6.76
C LYS A 14 -9.73 -0.70 5.86
N HIS A 15 -8.59 -0.24 5.41
CA HIS A 15 -7.70 -1.03 4.54
C HIS A 15 -6.75 -1.93 5.32
N VAL A 16 -6.73 -1.83 6.64
CA VAL A 16 -5.84 -2.64 7.48
C VAL A 16 -6.55 -3.94 7.83
N LYS A 17 -5.91 -5.07 7.53
CA LYS A 17 -6.48 -6.39 7.78
C LYS A 17 -6.12 -6.89 9.19
N LYS A 18 -6.97 -7.78 9.72
CA LYS A 18 -6.72 -8.48 11.00
C LYS A 18 -6.51 -7.56 12.21
N ILE A 19 -7.14 -6.39 12.19
CA ILE A 19 -7.05 -5.46 13.33
C ILE A 19 -7.48 -6.12 14.64
N LYS A 20 -8.41 -7.08 14.58
CA LYS A 20 -8.89 -7.79 15.78
C LYS A 20 -7.77 -8.53 16.53
N SER A 21 -6.69 -8.89 15.84
CA SER A 21 -5.55 -9.56 16.46
C SER A 21 -4.56 -8.60 17.10
N TYR A 22 -4.74 -7.31 16.91
CA TYR A 22 -3.89 -6.28 17.49
C TYR A 22 -4.27 -6.03 18.96
N PRO A 23 -3.30 -5.83 19.86
CA PRO A 23 -3.61 -5.53 21.27
C PRO A 23 -4.53 -4.32 21.40
N GLY A 24 -5.69 -4.50 22.02
CA GLY A 24 -6.71 -3.46 22.12
C GLY A 24 -7.60 -3.32 20.90
N GLY A 25 -7.42 -4.18 19.88
CA GLY A 25 -8.24 -4.16 18.66
C GLY A 25 -8.09 -2.87 17.86
N MET A 26 -9.18 -2.45 17.23
CA MET A 26 -9.20 -1.22 16.41
C MET A 26 -8.79 0.01 17.21
N GLU A 27 -9.28 0.14 18.43
CA GLU A 27 -8.98 1.30 19.28
C GLU A 27 -7.50 1.35 19.65
N GLY A 28 -6.93 0.21 20.03
CA GLY A 28 -5.50 0.11 20.36
C GLY A 28 -4.63 0.43 19.15
N PHE A 29 -5.02 -0.06 17.99
CA PHE A 29 -4.31 0.24 16.74
C PHE A 29 -4.36 1.73 16.40
N CYS A 30 -5.54 2.33 16.45
CA CYS A 30 -5.70 3.76 16.15
C CYS A 30 -4.91 4.63 17.13
N LYS A 31 -4.95 4.28 18.42
CA LYS A 31 -4.20 5.01 19.44
C LYS A 31 -2.71 4.96 19.17
N ASP A 32 -2.17 3.77 18.91
CA ASP A 32 -0.74 3.60 18.65
C ASP A 32 -0.32 4.31 17.37
N LEU A 33 -1.19 4.31 16.35
CA LEU A 33 -0.93 5.03 15.09
C LEU A 33 -0.85 6.54 15.33
N LEU A 34 -1.79 7.10 16.10
CA LEU A 34 -1.80 8.52 16.42
C LEU A 34 -0.64 8.90 17.36
N ASP A 35 -0.25 8.00 18.24
CA ASP A 35 0.88 8.20 19.15
C ASP A 35 2.23 7.97 18.45
N LYS A 36 2.21 7.73 17.14
CA LYS A 36 3.40 7.53 16.29
C LYS A 36 4.26 6.35 16.72
N LYS A 37 3.64 5.30 17.27
CA LYS A 37 4.31 4.06 17.65
C LYS A 37 4.42 3.14 16.42
N TYR A 38 5.15 3.61 15.40
CA TYR A 38 5.18 2.96 14.09
C TYR A 38 5.77 1.55 14.13
N ASP A 39 6.74 1.30 15.00
CA ASP A 39 7.34 -0.04 15.12
C ASP A 39 6.30 -1.09 15.55
N LEU A 40 5.30 -0.68 16.33
CA LEU A 40 4.26 -1.57 16.80
C LEU A 40 3.20 -1.82 15.72
N ILE A 41 2.91 -0.82 14.89
CA ILE A 41 1.84 -0.93 13.90
C ILE A 41 2.31 -1.43 12.54
N GLU A 42 3.59 -1.29 12.20
CA GLU A 42 4.11 -1.65 10.89
C GLU A 42 3.80 -3.10 10.49
N PRO A 43 3.95 -4.12 11.36
CA PRO A 43 3.59 -5.48 10.99
C PRO A 43 2.12 -5.63 10.60
N GLN A 44 1.22 -4.88 11.25
CA GLN A 44 -0.19 -4.89 10.90
C GLN A 44 -0.43 -4.24 9.55
N MET A 45 0.25 -3.13 9.27
CA MET A 45 0.14 -2.44 7.98
C MET A 45 0.65 -3.31 6.83
N ALA A 46 1.62 -4.17 7.08
CA ALA A 46 2.21 -5.05 6.07
C ALA A 46 1.30 -6.21 5.63
N LEU A 47 0.17 -6.42 6.31
CA LEU A 47 -0.71 -7.57 6.04
C LEU A 47 -1.53 -7.45 4.76
N GLY A 48 -1.69 -6.27 4.21
CA GLY A 48 -2.49 -6.09 3.01
C GLY A 48 -1.88 -5.11 2.02
N PRO A 49 -2.29 -5.19 0.74
CA PRO A 49 -1.72 -4.30 -0.28
C PRO A 49 -2.09 -2.84 -0.06
N ARG A 50 -3.34 -2.55 0.31
CA ARG A 50 -3.79 -1.18 0.48
C ARG A 50 -3.17 -0.53 1.72
N SER A 51 -3.11 -1.26 2.83
CA SER A 51 -2.47 -0.75 4.05
C SER A 51 -0.97 -0.54 3.85
N SER A 52 -0.30 -1.46 3.14
CA SER A 52 1.12 -1.32 2.82
C SER A 52 1.37 -0.09 1.95
N GLN A 53 0.54 0.12 0.93
CA GLN A 53 0.64 1.26 0.04
C GLN A 53 0.45 2.58 0.81
N GLU A 54 -0.57 2.66 1.66
CA GLU A 54 -0.84 3.86 2.45
C GLU A 54 0.29 4.14 3.45
N TYR A 55 0.80 3.11 4.09
CA TYR A 55 1.91 3.28 5.03
C TYR A 55 3.17 3.80 4.32
N ALA A 56 3.48 3.26 3.15
CA ALA A 56 4.62 3.72 2.35
C ALA A 56 4.45 5.19 1.93
N MET A 57 3.23 5.57 1.53
CA MET A 57 2.93 6.93 1.06
C MET A 57 2.90 7.96 2.18
N TYR A 58 2.28 7.63 3.31
CA TYR A 58 1.98 8.63 4.34
C TYR A 58 2.93 8.61 5.52
N ILE A 59 3.51 7.47 5.83
CA ILE A 59 4.41 7.34 6.98
C ILE A 59 5.86 7.27 6.55
N LYS A 60 6.22 6.27 5.73
CA LYS A 60 7.60 6.13 5.24
C LYS A 60 7.97 7.23 4.25
N LYS A 61 7.03 7.62 3.41
CA LYS A 61 7.25 8.59 2.31
C LYS A 61 8.43 8.18 1.43
N ALA A 62 8.55 6.87 1.19
CA ALA A 62 9.64 6.26 0.46
C ALA A 62 9.24 4.85 0.02
N ARG A 63 10.07 4.24 -0.83
CA ARG A 63 9.85 2.88 -1.26
C ARG A 63 9.88 1.91 -0.08
N TRP A 64 9.04 0.87 -0.18
CA TRP A 64 9.01 -0.22 0.78
C TRP A 64 9.22 -1.55 0.04
N PRO A 65 10.48 -1.87 -0.33
CA PRO A 65 10.77 -2.99 -1.23
C PRO A 65 10.22 -4.33 -0.74
N GLU A 66 10.28 -4.60 0.57
CA GLU A 66 9.79 -5.85 1.13
C GLU A 66 8.29 -6.05 0.92
N GLN A 67 7.54 -4.97 0.81
CA GLN A 67 6.10 -5.00 0.62
C GLN A 67 5.67 -4.70 -0.82
N GLU A 68 6.59 -4.37 -1.71
CA GLU A 68 6.25 -4.10 -3.11
C GLU A 68 5.52 -5.27 -3.77
N PRO A 69 5.91 -6.55 -3.57
CA PRO A 69 5.12 -7.66 -4.13
C PRO A 69 3.69 -7.72 -3.60
N VAL A 70 3.47 -7.39 -2.34
CA VAL A 70 2.14 -7.33 -1.74
C VAL A 70 1.31 -6.22 -2.39
N ILE A 71 1.89 -5.02 -2.51
CA ILE A 71 1.24 -3.86 -3.12
C ILE A 71 0.93 -4.16 -4.59
N ALA A 72 1.90 -4.74 -5.31
CA ALA A 72 1.76 -5.06 -6.74
C ALA A 72 0.68 -6.10 -7.03
N ASN A 73 0.33 -6.91 -6.03
CA ASN A 73 -0.73 -7.92 -6.19
C ASN A 73 -2.14 -7.29 -6.24
N HIS A 74 -2.27 -6.00 -5.98
CA HIS A 74 -3.54 -5.28 -6.04
C HIS A 74 -3.40 -4.09 -7.00
N ALA A 75 -4.21 -4.08 -8.07
CA ALA A 75 -4.06 -3.13 -9.16
C ALA A 75 -4.13 -1.67 -8.72
N VAL A 76 -5.16 -1.33 -7.94
CA VAL A 76 -5.37 0.05 -7.49
C VAL A 76 -4.23 0.50 -6.57
N SER A 77 -3.82 -0.37 -5.65
CA SER A 77 -2.72 -0.05 -4.72
C SER A 77 -1.41 0.18 -5.45
N TRP A 78 -1.10 -0.65 -6.45
CA TRP A 78 0.10 -0.46 -7.25
C TRP A 78 0.06 0.83 -8.07
N THR A 79 -1.11 1.16 -8.63
CA THR A 79 -1.27 2.40 -9.40
C THR A 79 -0.97 3.62 -8.53
N MET A 80 -1.49 3.67 -7.31
CA MET A 80 -1.24 4.78 -6.40
C MET A 80 0.20 4.80 -5.90
N TYR A 81 0.74 3.66 -5.54
CA TYR A 81 2.12 3.54 -5.06
C TYR A 81 3.12 3.95 -6.15
N SER A 82 2.94 3.45 -7.37
CA SER A 82 3.84 3.77 -8.47
C SER A 82 3.82 5.26 -8.80
N ARG A 83 2.64 5.87 -8.78
CA ARG A 83 2.51 7.31 -9.03
C ARG A 83 3.18 8.14 -7.93
N GLU A 84 2.86 7.85 -6.67
CA GLU A 84 3.29 8.70 -5.55
C GLU A 84 4.72 8.42 -5.09
N ILE A 85 5.16 7.17 -5.15
CA ILE A 85 6.46 6.75 -4.62
C ILE A 85 7.48 6.53 -5.74
N LEU A 86 7.08 5.84 -6.81
CA LEU A 86 8.00 5.52 -7.92
C LEU A 86 8.03 6.60 -8.99
N GLY A 87 7.11 7.56 -8.94
CA GLY A 87 7.12 8.71 -9.84
C GLY A 87 6.63 8.42 -11.25
N THR A 88 5.86 7.36 -11.49
CA THR A 88 5.33 7.08 -12.83
C THR A 88 4.18 8.02 -13.15
N ASN A 89 4.15 8.51 -14.41
CA ASN A 89 3.04 9.33 -14.87
C ASN A 89 1.97 8.46 -15.52
N ASN A 90 0.93 8.12 -14.73
CA ASN A 90 -0.15 7.24 -15.22
C ASN A 90 -1.02 7.86 -16.30
N MET A 91 -0.86 9.16 -16.56
CA MET A 91 -1.61 9.86 -17.60
C MET A 91 -0.97 9.73 -18.97
N THR A 92 0.29 9.31 -19.06
CA THR A 92 0.98 9.11 -20.32
C THR A 92 1.15 7.62 -20.63
N LYS A 93 1.21 7.28 -21.92
CA LYS A 93 1.45 5.91 -22.34
C LYS A 93 2.79 5.39 -21.82
N ALA A 94 3.83 6.21 -21.92
CA ALA A 94 5.16 5.84 -21.42
C ALA A 94 5.16 5.57 -19.93
N GLY A 95 4.49 6.42 -19.15
CA GLY A 95 4.38 6.24 -17.71
C GLY A 95 3.61 4.98 -17.33
N ARG A 96 2.51 4.70 -18.04
CA ARG A 96 1.74 3.47 -17.82
C ARG A 96 2.54 2.21 -18.16
N LEU A 97 3.31 2.25 -19.24
CA LEU A 97 4.18 1.13 -19.61
C LEU A 97 5.27 0.89 -18.57
N GLN A 98 5.87 1.96 -18.06
CA GLN A 98 6.87 1.87 -17.00
C GLN A 98 6.26 1.27 -15.72
N ARG A 99 5.08 1.76 -15.34
CA ARG A 99 4.33 1.24 -14.18
C ARG A 99 4.09 -0.26 -14.29
N ASP A 100 3.60 -0.70 -15.46
CA ASP A 100 3.27 -2.10 -15.72
C ASP A 100 4.52 -2.97 -15.75
N LYS A 101 5.59 -2.48 -16.34
CA LYS A 101 6.88 -3.19 -16.37
C LYS A 101 7.44 -3.40 -14.97
N MET A 102 7.41 -2.37 -14.14
CA MET A 102 7.89 -2.44 -12.76
C MET A 102 7.05 -3.43 -11.95
N ARG A 103 5.72 -3.42 -12.17
CA ARG A 103 4.82 -4.36 -11.51
C ARG A 103 5.17 -5.81 -11.84
N LYS A 104 5.39 -6.10 -13.12
CA LYS A 104 5.77 -7.44 -13.57
C LYS A 104 7.08 -7.90 -12.92
N GLU A 105 8.07 -7.02 -12.88
CA GLU A 105 9.36 -7.33 -12.27
C GLU A 105 9.23 -7.63 -10.79
N VAL A 106 8.44 -6.83 -10.06
CA VAL A 106 8.22 -7.02 -8.64
C VAL A 106 7.50 -8.34 -8.36
N LEU A 107 6.45 -8.65 -9.10
CA LEU A 107 5.70 -9.90 -8.93
C LEU A 107 6.54 -11.12 -9.29
N LYS A 108 7.43 -10.98 -10.26
CA LYS A 108 8.33 -12.05 -10.67
C LYS A 108 9.27 -12.48 -9.55
N THR A 109 9.67 -11.56 -8.67
CA THR A 109 10.59 -11.87 -7.55
C THR A 109 9.98 -12.88 -6.58
N VAL A 110 8.66 -12.99 -6.52
CA VAL A 110 7.96 -13.95 -5.65
C VAL A 110 7.26 -15.06 -6.45
N GLY A 111 7.63 -15.22 -7.73
CA GLY A 111 7.10 -16.29 -8.57
C GLY A 111 5.68 -16.08 -9.06
N LEU A 112 5.15 -14.87 -8.95
CA LEU A 112 3.79 -14.55 -9.41
C LEU A 112 3.80 -14.04 -10.84
N LYS A 113 2.73 -14.37 -11.57
CA LYS A 113 2.50 -13.89 -12.93
C LYS A 113 1.22 -13.05 -12.97
N LEU A 114 1.23 -12.02 -13.81
CA LEU A 114 0.01 -11.22 -14.01
C LEU A 114 -1.02 -12.03 -14.80
N THR A 115 -2.20 -12.21 -14.23
CA THR A 115 -3.35 -12.76 -14.94
C THR A 115 -3.98 -11.65 -15.79
N ALA A 116 -4.83 -12.02 -16.76
CA ALA A 116 -5.55 -11.04 -17.58
C ALA A 116 -6.34 -10.05 -16.70
N LYS A 117 -6.95 -10.54 -15.63
CA LYS A 117 -7.70 -9.71 -14.70
C LYS A 117 -6.80 -8.71 -13.96
N MET A 118 -5.60 -9.12 -13.58
CA MET A 118 -4.66 -8.28 -12.85
C MET A 118 -3.97 -7.24 -13.73
N LYS A 119 -3.89 -7.47 -15.05
CA LYS A 119 -3.22 -6.57 -15.99
C LYS A 119 -3.98 -5.26 -16.21
N LYS A 120 -5.29 -5.26 -15.97
CA LYS A 120 -6.11 -4.08 -16.24
C LYS A 120 -5.97 -3.08 -15.09
N LEU A 121 -5.22 -2.01 -15.33
CA LEU A 121 -4.97 -0.97 -14.35
C LEU A 121 -5.67 0.33 -14.74
N PRO A 122 -6.12 1.11 -13.74
CA PRO A 122 -6.66 2.44 -14.01
C PRO A 122 -5.56 3.37 -14.52
N SER A 123 -5.97 4.43 -15.22
CA SER A 123 -5.06 5.40 -15.84
C SER A 123 -4.97 6.71 -15.05
N TRP A 124 -5.22 6.68 -13.75
CA TRP A 124 -5.08 7.88 -12.91
C TRP A 124 -3.89 7.86 -11.96
#